data_43cbcd72df34278363ff84d3a1d2f1d4
#
_entry.id   43cbcd72df34278363ff84d3a1d2f1d4
#
_cell.length_a   1.000
_cell.length_b   1.000
_cell.length_c   1.000
_cell.angle_alpha   90.00
_cell.angle_beta   90.00
_cell.angle_gamma   90.00
#
_symmetry.space_group_name_H-M   'P 1'
#
loop_
_entity.id
_entity.type
_entity.pdbx_description
1 polymer ?
#
loop_
_entity_poly.entity_id
_entity_poly.type
_entity_poly.pdbx_seq_one_letter_code
_entity_poly.pdbx_strand_id
1 'polypeptide(L)' 'MNIAVDVMGGDHAPAAIVAGAVEAARHYAITISLVGQPDLIRRELEKHKTAGLDLSIIPATQVIAMADKPAAAVRT' A
#
# COMPACT_ATOMS: atom_id res chain seq x y z
N MET A 1 -14.32 2.52 -0.07
CA MET A 1 -13.73 1.22 -0.42
C MET A 1 -12.28 1.19 0.06
N ASN A 2 -11.91 0.14 0.72
CA ASN A 2 -10.56 -0.03 1.26
C ASN A 2 -9.84 -1.14 0.51
N ILE A 3 -8.65 -0.85 0.03
CA ILE A 3 -7.84 -1.81 -0.71
C ILE A 3 -6.48 -1.93 -0.05
N ALA A 4 -6.06 -3.16 0.20
CA ALA A 4 -4.72 -3.42 0.71
C ALA A 4 -3.82 -3.86 -0.44
N VAL A 5 -2.67 -3.22 -0.58
CA VAL A 5 -1.73 -3.50 -1.65
C VAL A 5 -0.40 -3.95 -1.05
N ASP A 6 0.06 -5.12 -1.47
CA ASP A 6 1.36 -5.64 -1.04
C ASP A 6 2.45 -4.95 -1.87
N VAL A 7 3.15 -4.02 -1.24
CA VAL A 7 4.18 -3.24 -1.90
C VAL A 7 5.44 -4.06 -2.13
N MET A 8 5.66 -5.06 -1.28
CA MET A 8 6.92 -5.82 -1.32
C MET A 8 6.84 -7.10 -2.13
N GLY A 9 5.64 -7.45 -2.59
CA GLY A 9 5.47 -8.67 -3.34
C GLY A 9 5.64 -8.46 -4.84
N GLY A 10 6.06 -9.51 -5.55
CA GLY A 10 6.17 -9.48 -6.98
C GLY A 10 7.53 -9.07 -7.48
N ASP A 11 7.65 -8.98 -8.79
CA ASP A 11 8.92 -8.73 -9.47
C ASP A 11 9.23 -7.25 -9.64
N HIS A 12 8.28 -6.39 -9.32
CA HIS A 12 8.46 -4.96 -9.52
C HIS A 12 8.97 -4.31 -8.24
N ALA A 13 9.80 -3.30 -8.43
CA ALA A 13 10.29 -2.53 -7.31
C ALA A 13 9.13 -1.83 -6.59
N PRO A 14 9.29 -1.56 -5.28
CA PRO A 14 8.26 -0.85 -4.54
C PRO A 14 7.84 0.46 -5.20
N ALA A 15 8.76 1.11 -5.91
CA ALA A 15 8.49 2.38 -6.57
C ALA A 15 7.32 2.28 -7.54
N ALA A 16 7.28 1.23 -8.35
CA ALA A 16 6.22 1.08 -9.35
C ALA A 16 4.87 0.83 -8.69
N ILE A 17 4.86 0.03 -7.65
CA ILE A 17 3.62 -0.31 -6.95
C ILE A 17 3.07 0.90 -6.21
N VAL A 18 3.95 1.65 -5.55
CA VAL A 18 3.53 2.86 -4.84
C VAL A 18 3.01 3.90 -5.82
N ALA A 19 3.68 4.07 -6.97
CA ALA A 19 3.23 5.01 -7.97
C ALA A 19 1.83 4.66 -8.47
N GLY A 20 1.57 3.38 -8.73
CA GLY A 20 0.25 2.93 -9.14
C GLY A 20 -0.81 3.17 -8.07
N ALA A 21 -0.46 2.93 -6.81
CA ALA A 21 -1.38 3.15 -5.71
C ALA A 21 -1.72 4.63 -5.55
N VAL A 22 -0.74 5.51 -5.69
CA VAL A 22 -0.96 6.95 -5.60
C VAL A 22 -1.89 7.40 -6.73
N GLU A 23 -1.68 6.91 -7.93
CA GLU A 23 -2.54 7.25 -9.05
C GLU A 23 -3.97 6.77 -8.83
N ALA A 24 -4.13 5.55 -8.32
CA ALA A 24 -5.46 5.01 -8.04
C ALA A 24 -6.16 5.85 -6.97
N ALA A 25 -5.47 6.22 -5.92
CA ALA A 25 -6.06 7.03 -4.87
C ALA A 25 -6.44 8.41 -5.37
N ARG A 26 -5.68 8.94 -6.33
CA ARG A 26 -5.96 10.25 -6.91
C ARG A 26 -7.17 10.24 -7.82
N HIS A 27 -7.31 9.19 -8.62
CA HIS A 27 -8.38 9.11 -9.60
C HIS A 27 -9.68 8.54 -9.04
N TYR A 28 -9.58 7.76 -7.98
CA TYR A 28 -10.75 7.12 -7.38
C TYR A 28 -10.81 7.50 -5.91
N ALA A 29 -11.99 7.73 -5.39
CA ALA A 29 -12.15 8.06 -3.97
C ALA A 29 -12.09 6.80 -3.13
N ILE A 30 -10.91 6.21 -3.02
CA ILE A 30 -10.72 4.96 -2.28
C ILE A 30 -9.62 5.13 -1.25
N THR A 31 -9.68 4.29 -0.22
CA THR A 31 -8.64 4.21 0.80
C THR A 31 -7.69 3.06 0.43
N ILE A 32 -6.41 3.35 0.37
CA ILE A 32 -5.42 2.32 0.04
C ILE A 32 -4.48 2.14 1.21
N SER A 33 -4.30 0.89 1.63
CA SER A 33 -3.34 0.52 2.65
C SER A 33 -2.15 -0.13 1.96
N LEU A 34 -0.99 0.46 2.15
CA LEU A 34 0.26 -0.03 1.55
C LEU A 34 0.95 -0.91 2.58
N VAL A 35 1.13 -2.18 2.23
CA VAL A 35 1.67 -3.18 3.13
C VAL A 35 3.11 -3.46 2.77
N GLY A 36 4.02 -3.35 3.74
CA GLY A 36 5.42 -3.63 3.49
C GLY A 36 6.29 -3.01 4.57
N GLN A 37 7.52 -2.66 4.21
CA GLN A 37 8.42 -1.97 5.13
C GLN A 37 8.07 -0.49 5.17
N PRO A 38 7.68 0.02 6.35
CA PRO A 38 7.20 1.41 6.43
C PRO A 38 8.20 2.45 5.93
N ASP A 39 9.49 2.24 6.22
CA ASP A 39 10.50 3.21 5.81
C ASP A 39 10.63 3.29 4.30
N LEU A 40 10.59 2.14 3.62
CA LEU A 40 10.64 2.11 2.16
C LEU A 40 9.41 2.74 1.55
N ILE A 41 8.25 2.40 2.09
CA ILE A 41 6.99 2.94 1.59
C ILE A 41 6.95 4.45 1.76
N ARG A 42 7.34 4.93 2.93
CA ARG A 42 7.34 6.36 3.21
C ARG A 42 8.28 7.09 2.27
N ARG A 43 9.45 6.52 2.01
CA ARG A 43 10.42 7.12 1.10
C ARG A 43 9.86 7.21 -0.32
N GLU A 44 9.17 6.18 -0.78
CA GLU A 44 8.56 6.21 -2.10
C GLU A 44 7.42 7.21 -2.16
N LEU A 45 6.62 7.31 -1.11
CA LEU A 45 5.52 8.26 -1.09
C LEU A 45 6.01 9.70 -1.16
N GLU A 46 7.19 9.98 -0.60
CA GLU A 46 7.74 11.32 -0.65
C GLU A 46 8.03 11.81 -2.06
N LYS A 47 8.15 10.91 -3.02
CA LYS A 47 8.37 11.26 -4.42
C LYS A 47 7.09 11.70 -5.12
N HIS A 48 5.96 11.61 -4.45
CA HIS A 48 4.65 11.91 -5.02
C HIS A 48 3.92 12.93 -4.16
N LYS A 49 2.97 13.62 -4.76
CA LYS A 49 2.09 14.50 -4.01
C LYS A 49 0.95 13.68 -3.46
N THR A 50 0.96 13.47 -2.15
CA THR A 50 -0.03 12.64 -1.50
C THR A 50 -1.01 13.43 -0.64
N ALA A 51 -0.89 14.73 -0.60
CA ALA A 51 -1.79 15.57 0.18
C ALA A 51 -3.23 15.37 -0.29
N GLY A 52 -4.12 15.14 0.65
CA GLY A 52 -5.51 14.89 0.33
C GLY A 52 -5.85 13.48 -0.10
N LEU A 53 -4.85 12.61 -0.24
CA LEU A 53 -5.09 11.23 -0.59
C LEU A 53 -5.21 10.37 0.67
N ASP A 54 -6.05 9.35 0.59
CA ASP A 54 -6.31 8.46 1.73
C ASP A 54 -5.43 7.23 1.62
N LEU A 55 -4.19 7.38 2.06
CA LEU A 55 -3.18 6.34 2.00
C LEU A 55 -2.70 6.02 3.41
N SER A 56 -2.59 4.73 3.71
CA SER A 56 -2.10 4.24 5.00
C SER A 56 -0.92 3.31 4.78
N ILE A 57 -0.07 3.20 5.78
CA ILE A 57 1.06 2.26 5.75
C ILE A 57 0.83 1.20 6.81
N ILE A 58 0.87 -0.06 6.41
CA ILE A 58 0.73 -1.18 7.33
C ILE A 58 2.01 -1.97 7.30
N PRO A 59 2.71 -2.10 8.43
CA PRO A 59 3.93 -2.92 8.48
C PRO A 59 3.63 -4.37 8.13
N ALA A 60 4.50 -4.98 7.35
CA ALA A 60 4.32 -6.36 6.93
C ALA A 60 4.22 -7.32 8.12
N THR A 61 4.88 -6.99 9.22
CA THR A 61 4.82 -7.81 10.42
C THR A 61 3.40 -7.87 11.00
N GLN A 62 2.64 -6.80 10.88
CA GLN A 62 1.25 -6.81 11.33
C GLN A 62 0.40 -7.71 10.46
N VAL A 63 0.66 -7.74 9.16
CA VAL A 63 -0.06 -8.63 8.26
C VAL A 63 0.21 -10.07 8.62
N ILE A 64 1.44 -10.42 8.93
CA ILE A 64 1.78 -11.77 9.37
C ILE A 64 1.05 -12.11 10.66
N ALA A 65 0.96 -11.19 11.60
CA ALA A 65 0.23 -11.42 12.84
C ALA A 65 -1.26 -11.63 12.61
N MET A 66 -1.78 -11.08 11.53
CA MET A 66 -3.19 -11.23 11.17
C MET A 66 -3.44 -12.39 10.23
N ALA A 67 -2.43 -13.16 9.90
CA ALA A 67 -2.52 -14.21 8.90
C ALA A 67 -3.44 -15.36 9.30
N ASP A 68 -3.84 -15.44 10.56
CA ASP A 68 -4.80 -16.43 11.01
C ASP A 68 -6.19 -16.18 10.45
N LYS A 69 -6.44 -15.03 9.90
CA LYS A 69 -7.75 -14.66 9.38
C LYS A 69 -7.71 -14.72 7.86
N PRO A 70 -8.45 -15.65 7.27
CA PRO A 70 -8.31 -15.92 5.83
C PRO A 70 -8.72 -14.78 4.91
N ALA A 71 -9.48 -13.84 5.37
CA ALA A 71 -9.96 -12.76 4.52
C ALA A 71 -9.11 -11.50 4.61
N ALA A 72 -7.94 -11.58 5.20
CA ALA A 72 -7.20 -10.38 5.58
C ALA A 72 -6.55 -9.64 4.41
N ALA A 73 -6.32 -10.30 3.30
CA ALA A 73 -5.56 -9.66 2.23
C ALA A 73 -6.33 -9.66 0.93
N VAL A 74 -6.37 -8.51 0.30
CA VAL A 74 -6.84 -8.39 -1.07
C VAL A 74 -5.62 -8.16 -1.94
N ARG A 75 -5.48 -8.97 -2.95
CA ARG A 75 -4.39 -8.81 -3.89
C ARG A 75 -4.86 -8.17 -5.16
N THR A 76 -4.10 -7.22 -5.58
CA THR A 76 -4.37 -6.56 -6.84
C THR A 76 -3.18 -6.74 -7.78
#